data_07b0a9ecd8138b5b3580e12573056ad7
#
_entry.id   07b0a9ecd8138b5b3580e12573056ad7
#
_cell.length_a   1.000
_cell.length_b   1.000
_cell.length_c   1.000
_cell.angle_alpha   90.00
_cell.angle_beta   90.00
_cell.angle_gamma   90.00
#
_symmetry.space_group_name_H-M   'P 1'
#
loop_
_entity.id
_entity.type
_entity.pdbx_description
1 polymer ?
#
loop_
_entity_poly.entity_id
_entity_poly.type
_entity_poly.pdbx_seq_one_letter_code
_entity_poly.pdbx_strand_id
1 'polypeptide(L)'
;MKQNYNIHTHTTRCHHAVGRDEQYILAAIEAGMKTIGFSEHMAYPNVEIPAERIYNSDIDEYLDTMYALKEKYKDQIEVLVGFEIEYYEDQKDYLLKMKERCDYMIIGQHFRYYDGYNYDYFNNDEDVLMYAHQIERALELGLTKYVAHPDYFMLGRREWTPACDQAAKVIVEAAKKYNAVLEINLNGLRYGKLYYNEGMSYAYPHPELFKHLTQENKVCFGYDAHHPATLLEENRIAICLDIIQRDDLVFLEDIHEIL
;
A
#
# COMPACT_ATOMS: atom_id res chain seq x y z
N MET A 1 7.77 3.63 -19.34
CA MET A 1 8.66 2.75 -18.54
C MET A 1 7.84 1.57 -18.08
N LYS A 2 8.32 0.33 -18.16
CA LYS A 2 7.58 -0.84 -17.65
C LYS A 2 8.19 -1.20 -16.28
N GLN A 3 7.43 -0.97 -15.19
CA GLN A 3 7.80 -1.45 -13.87
C GLN A 3 7.81 -2.99 -13.90
N ASN A 4 8.87 -3.61 -13.40
CA ASN A 4 9.07 -5.05 -13.41
C ASN A 4 9.01 -5.70 -12.02
N TYR A 5 8.41 -5.01 -11.07
CA TYR A 5 8.18 -5.47 -9.70
C TYR A 5 6.79 -5.05 -9.21
N ASN A 6 6.28 -5.79 -8.25
CA ASN A 6 5.16 -5.39 -7.42
C ASN A 6 5.37 -5.94 -6.01
N ILE A 7 5.24 -5.09 -4.98
CA ILE A 7 5.39 -5.51 -3.57
C ILE A 7 4.14 -5.23 -2.73
N HIS A 8 3.00 -4.98 -3.40
CA HIS A 8 1.71 -4.82 -2.75
C HIS A 8 0.76 -5.90 -3.25
N THR A 9 0.70 -7.02 -2.51
CA THR A 9 -0.05 -8.23 -2.88
C THR A 9 -0.61 -8.90 -1.64
N HIS A 10 -1.89 -9.25 -1.71
CA HIS A 10 -2.64 -9.98 -0.68
C HIS A 10 -3.10 -11.33 -1.20
N THR A 11 -3.32 -12.28 -0.31
CA THR A 11 -3.79 -13.63 -0.64
C THR A 11 -5.05 -13.97 0.16
N THR A 12 -5.56 -15.18 0.03
CA THR A 12 -6.71 -15.63 0.85
C THR A 12 -6.51 -15.47 2.36
N ARG A 13 -5.30 -15.16 2.82
CA ARG A 13 -4.97 -15.01 4.23
C ARG A 13 -5.56 -13.75 4.87
N CYS A 14 -5.81 -12.70 4.07
CA CYS A 14 -6.51 -11.50 4.53
C CYS A 14 -8.04 -11.66 4.55
N HIS A 15 -8.57 -12.83 4.17
CA HIS A 15 -9.99 -13.22 4.16
C HIS A 15 -10.90 -12.48 3.16
N HIS A 16 -10.37 -11.53 2.37
CA HIS A 16 -11.13 -10.82 1.33
C HIS A 16 -10.44 -10.84 -0.05
N ALA A 17 -9.23 -11.42 -0.15
CA ALA A 17 -8.61 -11.76 -1.42
C ALA A 17 -8.92 -13.20 -1.84
N VAL A 18 -8.69 -13.51 -3.11
CA VAL A 18 -8.82 -14.86 -3.67
C VAL A 18 -7.48 -15.30 -4.25
N GLY A 19 -7.22 -16.62 -4.23
CA GLY A 19 -5.97 -17.17 -4.71
C GLY A 19 -4.96 -17.42 -3.59
N ARG A 20 -4.26 -18.56 -3.72
CA ARG A 20 -3.20 -18.94 -2.78
C ARG A 20 -1.89 -18.26 -3.16
N ASP A 21 -1.00 -18.18 -2.22
CA ASP A 21 0.33 -17.58 -2.30
C ASP A 21 1.05 -17.90 -3.63
N GLU A 22 1.18 -19.17 -3.98
CA GLU A 22 1.88 -19.63 -5.18
C GLU A 22 1.22 -19.19 -6.50
N GLN A 23 -0.11 -18.98 -6.53
CA GLN A 23 -0.81 -18.53 -7.74
C GLN A 23 -0.40 -17.11 -8.12
N TYR A 24 -0.11 -16.25 -7.13
CA TYR A 24 0.40 -14.90 -7.38
C TYR A 24 1.83 -14.91 -7.90
N ILE A 25 2.69 -15.82 -7.39
CA ILE A 25 4.06 -16.00 -7.92
C ILE A 25 4.01 -16.39 -9.39
N LEU A 26 3.18 -17.37 -9.74
CA LEU A 26 3.03 -17.83 -11.13
C LEU A 26 2.47 -16.71 -12.04
N ALA A 27 1.49 -15.93 -11.56
CA ALA A 27 0.96 -14.80 -12.31
C ALA A 27 2.00 -13.69 -12.50
N ALA A 28 2.83 -13.42 -11.50
CA ALA A 28 3.93 -12.45 -11.61
C ALA A 28 4.99 -12.89 -12.62
N ILE A 29 5.33 -14.18 -12.64
CA ILE A 29 6.24 -14.77 -13.66
C ILE A 29 5.62 -14.61 -15.06
N GLU A 30 4.33 -14.92 -15.23
CA GLU A 30 3.60 -14.75 -16.50
C GLU A 30 3.58 -13.29 -16.95
N ALA A 31 3.40 -12.34 -16.02
CA ALA A 31 3.48 -10.89 -16.28
C ALA A 31 4.90 -10.41 -16.62
N GLY A 32 5.92 -11.26 -16.48
CA GLY A 32 7.32 -10.92 -16.72
C GLY A 32 7.95 -10.03 -15.64
N MET A 33 7.41 -10.08 -14.41
CA MET A 33 7.99 -9.39 -13.27
C MET A 33 9.28 -10.08 -12.82
N LYS A 34 10.20 -9.32 -12.26
CA LYS A 34 11.45 -9.83 -11.67
C LYS A 34 11.33 -9.99 -10.16
N THR A 35 10.47 -9.19 -9.53
CA THR A 35 10.26 -9.21 -8.07
C THR A 35 8.77 -9.18 -7.78
N ILE A 36 8.32 -10.08 -6.92
CA ILE A 36 6.99 -10.03 -6.28
C ILE A 36 7.16 -9.99 -4.77
N GLY A 37 6.46 -9.09 -4.11
CA GLY A 37 6.38 -9.02 -2.66
C GLY A 37 4.97 -9.31 -2.16
N PHE A 38 4.89 -10.03 -1.05
CA PHE A 38 3.65 -10.29 -0.34
C PHE A 38 3.55 -9.38 0.87
N SER A 39 2.44 -8.70 1.01
CA SER A 39 2.19 -7.67 2.03
C SER A 39 0.86 -7.91 2.72
N GLU A 40 0.69 -9.08 3.35
CA GLU A 40 -0.56 -9.36 4.05
C GLU A 40 -0.89 -8.28 5.10
N HIS A 41 -2.18 -7.96 5.25
CA HIS A 41 -2.63 -7.04 6.27
C HIS A 41 -2.23 -7.53 7.66
N MET A 42 -1.41 -6.75 8.36
CA MET A 42 -0.82 -7.13 9.64
C MET A 42 -1.89 -7.32 10.71
N ALA A 43 -1.82 -8.44 11.43
CA ALA A 43 -2.57 -8.63 12.66
C ALA A 43 -1.94 -7.85 13.81
N TYR A 44 -2.76 -7.44 14.79
CA TYR A 44 -2.30 -6.77 16.02
C TYR A 44 -2.60 -7.61 17.25
N PRO A 45 -1.73 -7.57 18.29
CA PRO A 45 -1.94 -8.38 19.49
C PRO A 45 -3.28 -8.10 20.16
N ASN A 46 -3.96 -9.18 20.56
CA ASN A 46 -5.24 -9.15 21.28
C ASN A 46 -6.43 -8.57 20.51
N VAL A 47 -6.29 -8.32 19.21
CA VAL A 47 -7.39 -7.86 18.34
C VAL A 47 -7.42 -8.71 17.08
N GLU A 48 -8.61 -9.23 16.77
CA GLU A 48 -8.88 -9.92 15.52
C GLU A 48 -9.91 -9.13 14.72
N ILE A 49 -9.59 -8.83 13.45
CA ILE A 49 -10.53 -8.25 12.48
C ILE A 49 -10.58 -9.21 11.27
N PRO A 50 -11.39 -10.30 11.38
CA PRO A 50 -11.30 -11.45 10.49
C PRO A 50 -11.58 -11.15 9.01
N ALA A 51 -12.27 -10.06 8.71
CA ALA A 51 -12.57 -9.69 7.32
C ALA A 51 -11.51 -8.78 6.68
N GLU A 52 -10.51 -8.36 7.47
CA GLU A 52 -9.60 -7.30 7.06
C GLU A 52 -8.11 -7.65 7.24
N ARG A 53 -7.78 -8.59 8.12
CA ARG A 53 -6.39 -8.89 8.49
C ARG A 53 -6.15 -10.39 8.63
N ILE A 54 -4.90 -10.82 8.45
CA ILE A 54 -4.45 -12.17 8.82
C ILE A 54 -4.72 -12.42 10.31
N TYR A 55 -5.02 -13.66 10.70
CA TYR A 55 -5.14 -14.00 12.14
C TYR A 55 -3.77 -13.96 12.82
N ASN A 56 -3.76 -13.54 14.10
CA ASN A 56 -2.53 -13.58 14.91
C ASN A 56 -1.92 -14.98 14.98
N SER A 57 -2.75 -16.02 15.02
CA SER A 57 -2.32 -17.42 15.05
C SER A 57 -1.60 -17.88 13.79
N ASP A 58 -1.82 -17.19 12.66
CA ASP A 58 -1.40 -17.65 11.33
C ASP A 58 -0.11 -16.94 10.85
N ILE A 59 0.38 -15.95 11.61
CA ILE A 59 1.58 -15.17 11.25
C ILE A 59 2.80 -16.07 11.06
N ASP A 60 3.05 -17.01 11.98
CA ASP A 60 4.23 -17.88 11.92
C ASP A 60 4.15 -18.82 10.71
N GLU A 61 3.00 -19.42 10.46
CA GLU A 61 2.76 -20.28 9.30
C GLU A 61 2.85 -19.50 7.98
N TYR A 62 2.35 -18.26 7.95
CA TYR A 62 2.51 -17.36 6.80
C TYR A 62 4.00 -17.15 6.48
N LEU A 63 4.77 -16.73 7.46
CA LEU A 63 6.21 -16.46 7.27
C LEU A 63 6.95 -17.71 6.81
N ASP A 64 6.72 -18.86 7.46
CA ASP A 64 7.36 -20.13 7.11
C ASP A 64 7.01 -20.54 5.68
N THR A 65 5.74 -20.45 5.29
CA THR A 65 5.28 -20.77 3.93
C THR A 65 5.89 -19.83 2.90
N MET A 66 5.90 -18.54 3.17
CA MET A 66 6.41 -17.55 2.22
C MET A 66 7.92 -17.67 2.04
N TYR A 67 8.70 -17.89 3.09
CA TYR A 67 10.14 -18.15 2.97
C TYR A 67 10.45 -19.47 2.25
N ALA A 68 9.62 -20.49 2.41
CA ALA A 68 9.74 -21.72 1.62
C ALA A 68 9.47 -21.50 0.13
N LEU A 69 8.46 -20.68 -0.21
CA LEU A 69 8.18 -20.28 -1.59
C LEU A 69 9.27 -19.38 -2.17
N LYS A 70 9.83 -18.47 -1.40
CA LYS A 70 11.00 -17.65 -1.79
C LYS A 70 12.17 -18.52 -2.21
N GLU A 71 12.51 -19.54 -1.43
CA GLU A 71 13.57 -20.47 -1.78
C GLU A 71 13.20 -21.34 -3.00
N LYS A 72 11.96 -21.80 -3.11
CA LYS A 72 11.48 -22.62 -4.23
C LYS A 72 11.58 -21.90 -5.58
N TYR A 73 11.30 -20.60 -5.62
CA TYR A 73 11.22 -19.82 -6.86
C TYR A 73 12.44 -18.95 -7.14
N LYS A 74 13.47 -18.97 -6.31
CA LYS A 74 14.65 -18.07 -6.36
C LYS A 74 15.36 -17.99 -7.72
N ASP A 75 15.30 -19.05 -8.53
CA ASP A 75 15.93 -19.09 -9.86
C ASP A 75 15.00 -18.53 -10.97
N GLN A 76 13.75 -18.17 -10.65
CA GLN A 76 12.74 -17.73 -11.60
C GLN A 76 12.31 -16.29 -11.33
N ILE A 77 12.05 -15.95 -10.07
CA ILE A 77 11.59 -14.64 -9.62
C ILE A 77 12.04 -14.40 -8.19
N GLU A 78 12.40 -13.18 -7.88
CA GLU A 78 12.62 -12.78 -6.48
C GLU A 78 11.28 -12.66 -5.75
N VAL A 79 11.17 -13.37 -4.61
CA VAL A 79 10.00 -13.26 -3.73
C VAL A 79 10.41 -12.52 -2.45
N LEU A 80 9.71 -11.44 -2.13
CA LEU A 80 9.88 -10.70 -0.88
C LEU A 80 8.71 -10.98 0.05
N VAL A 81 9.03 -11.16 1.34
CA VAL A 81 8.06 -11.49 2.38
C VAL A 81 7.88 -10.29 3.29
N GLY A 82 6.66 -9.78 3.40
CA GLY A 82 6.39 -8.58 4.16
C GLY A 82 4.96 -8.47 4.68
N PHE A 83 4.64 -7.29 5.14
CA PHE A 83 3.31 -6.95 5.65
C PHE A 83 2.91 -5.53 5.21
N GLU A 84 1.62 -5.35 4.96
CA GLU A 84 1.00 -4.04 4.97
C GLU A 84 0.62 -3.72 6.41
N ILE A 85 1.28 -2.71 6.96
CA ILE A 85 1.10 -2.27 8.33
C ILE A 85 0.26 -1.01 8.40
N GLU A 86 -0.34 -0.81 9.54
CA GLU A 86 -0.94 0.44 9.98
C GLU A 86 -0.19 0.91 11.21
N TYR A 87 0.00 2.21 11.35
CA TYR A 87 0.74 2.74 12.49
C TYR A 87 -0.17 3.18 13.64
N TYR A 88 0.14 2.65 14.83
CA TYR A 88 -0.47 3.07 16.10
C TYR A 88 0.64 3.21 17.15
N GLU A 89 0.64 4.32 17.88
CA GLU A 89 1.72 4.64 18.82
C GLU A 89 1.88 3.58 19.91
N ASP A 90 0.78 2.99 20.39
CA ASP A 90 0.79 1.93 21.38
C ASP A 90 1.21 0.56 20.83
N GLN A 91 1.26 0.39 19.50
CA GLN A 91 1.73 -0.83 18.82
C GLN A 91 3.16 -0.71 18.26
N LYS A 92 3.83 0.41 18.50
CA LYS A 92 5.17 0.69 17.96
C LYS A 92 6.18 -0.42 18.23
N ASP A 93 6.28 -0.87 19.48
CA ASP A 93 7.25 -1.89 19.88
C ASP A 93 6.95 -3.27 19.24
N TYR A 94 5.69 -3.55 19.01
CA TYR A 94 5.27 -4.74 18.26
C TYR A 94 5.69 -4.64 16.79
N LEU A 95 5.43 -3.52 16.14
CA LEU A 95 5.80 -3.30 14.74
C LEU A 95 7.31 -3.38 14.52
N LEU A 96 8.10 -2.81 15.44
CA LEU A 96 9.57 -2.90 15.38
C LEU A 96 10.06 -4.36 15.48
N LYS A 97 9.44 -5.19 16.32
CA LYS A 97 9.76 -6.63 16.41
C LYS A 97 9.36 -7.38 15.15
N MET A 98 8.19 -7.05 14.58
CA MET A 98 7.71 -7.71 13.35
C MET A 98 8.60 -7.34 12.16
N LYS A 99 9.13 -6.12 12.10
CA LYS A 99 10.07 -5.71 11.07
C LYS A 99 11.33 -6.60 11.01
N GLU A 100 11.79 -7.11 12.13
CA GLU A 100 12.95 -8.02 12.19
C GLU A 100 12.65 -9.43 11.64
N ARG A 101 11.37 -9.74 11.39
CA ARG A 101 10.90 -11.06 10.96
C ARG A 101 10.58 -11.16 9.47
N CYS A 102 10.56 -10.04 8.77
CA CYS A 102 10.20 -9.98 7.36
C CYS A 102 11.24 -9.20 6.54
N ASP A 103 11.16 -9.31 5.21
CA ASP A 103 12.09 -8.61 4.32
C ASP A 103 11.75 -7.11 4.23
N TYR A 104 10.47 -6.74 4.33
CA TYR A 104 9.99 -5.36 4.21
C TYR A 104 8.61 -5.16 4.85
N MET A 105 8.24 -3.90 4.99
CA MET A 105 6.89 -3.47 5.32
C MET A 105 6.46 -2.33 4.39
N ILE A 106 5.16 -2.21 4.14
CA ILE A 106 4.54 -1.03 3.52
C ILE A 106 3.56 -0.43 4.51
N ILE A 107 3.39 0.90 4.52
CA ILE A 107 2.38 1.56 5.35
C ILE A 107 1.12 1.82 4.53
N GLY A 108 0.05 1.10 4.85
CA GLY A 108 -1.29 1.29 4.29
C GLY A 108 -2.28 1.53 5.41
N GLN A 109 -2.54 2.79 5.74
CA GLN A 109 -3.38 3.16 6.87
C GLN A 109 -4.85 3.05 6.51
N HIS A 110 -5.55 2.01 7.00
CA HIS A 110 -6.98 1.79 6.76
C HIS A 110 -7.85 2.24 7.92
N PHE A 111 -7.38 2.02 9.16
CA PHE A 111 -8.14 2.28 10.37
C PHE A 111 -7.50 3.38 11.21
N ARG A 112 -8.34 4.21 11.83
CA ARG A 112 -7.88 5.21 12.80
C ARG A 112 -7.31 4.57 14.05
N TYR A 113 -7.90 3.46 14.49
CA TYR A 113 -7.48 2.68 15.65
C TYR A 113 -7.36 1.21 15.25
N TYR A 114 -6.42 0.47 15.84
CA TYR A 114 -6.16 -0.94 15.48
C TYR A 114 -7.34 -1.90 15.75
N ASP A 115 -8.33 -1.45 16.51
CA ASP A 115 -9.55 -2.19 16.85
C ASP A 115 -10.80 -1.76 16.07
N GLY A 116 -10.65 -0.80 15.12
CA GLY A 116 -11.76 -0.38 14.27
C GLY A 116 -11.70 1.08 13.84
N TYR A 117 -12.79 1.58 13.28
CA TYR A 117 -12.97 2.90 12.68
C TYR A 117 -12.19 3.08 11.38
N ASN A 118 -12.72 2.48 10.31
CA ASN A 118 -12.13 2.52 8.99
C ASN A 118 -12.30 3.91 8.34
N TYR A 119 -11.26 4.41 7.70
CA TYR A 119 -11.25 5.69 6.99
C TYR A 119 -12.13 5.70 5.72
N ASP A 120 -12.50 4.54 5.17
CA ASP A 120 -13.29 4.44 3.94
C ASP A 120 -14.79 4.70 4.11
N TYR A 121 -15.33 4.64 5.33
CA TYR A 121 -16.75 4.90 5.59
C TYR A 121 -17.09 6.39 5.59
N PHE A 122 -16.62 7.07 6.60
CA PHE A 122 -16.79 8.51 6.77
C PHE A 122 -15.62 9.01 7.61
N ASN A 123 -15.00 10.08 7.17
CA ASN A 123 -13.96 10.73 7.91
C ASN A 123 -14.09 12.25 7.82
N ASN A 124 -13.72 12.94 8.88
CA ASN A 124 -13.70 14.39 8.96
C ASN A 124 -12.28 14.94 8.78
N ASP A 125 -12.09 16.25 8.89
CA ASP A 125 -10.79 16.89 8.70
C ASP A 125 -9.74 16.49 9.74
N GLU A 126 -10.15 16.21 10.99
CA GLU A 126 -9.24 15.71 12.03
C GLU A 126 -8.75 14.29 11.71
N ASP A 127 -9.65 13.45 11.18
CA ASP A 127 -9.32 12.08 10.76
C ASP A 127 -8.28 12.09 9.65
N VAL A 128 -8.45 12.97 8.65
CA VAL A 128 -7.51 13.09 7.53
C VAL A 128 -6.12 13.55 7.99
N LEU A 129 -6.06 14.50 8.92
CA LEU A 129 -4.79 14.94 9.51
C LEU A 129 -4.15 13.83 10.35
N MET A 130 -4.94 13.06 11.11
CA MET A 130 -4.46 11.90 11.86
C MET A 130 -3.88 10.83 10.92
N TYR A 131 -4.58 10.51 9.82
CA TYR A 131 -4.10 9.61 8.77
C TYR A 131 -2.69 9.98 8.28
N ALA A 132 -2.50 11.26 7.94
CA ALA A 132 -1.20 11.75 7.47
C ALA A 132 -0.11 11.63 8.55
N HIS A 133 -0.41 11.95 9.80
CA HIS A 133 0.53 11.82 10.91
C HIS A 133 0.87 10.37 11.25
N GLN A 134 -0.07 9.44 11.12
CA GLN A 134 0.22 8.02 11.29
C GLN A 134 1.25 7.53 10.25
N ILE A 135 1.10 7.94 8.99
CA ILE A 135 2.08 7.66 7.93
C ILE A 135 3.43 8.30 8.23
N GLU A 136 3.45 9.59 8.56
CA GLU A 136 4.68 10.31 8.91
C GLU A 136 5.44 9.62 10.05
N ARG A 137 4.73 9.20 11.10
CA ARG A 137 5.33 8.50 12.25
C ARG A 137 5.93 7.15 11.87
N ALA A 138 5.25 6.36 11.02
CA ALA A 138 5.80 5.11 10.52
C ALA A 138 7.11 5.30 9.75
N LEU A 139 7.17 6.33 8.91
CA LEU A 139 8.38 6.71 8.16
C LEU A 139 9.48 7.22 9.09
N GLU A 140 9.16 8.07 10.07
CA GLU A 140 10.11 8.62 11.04
C GLU A 140 10.79 7.53 11.86
N LEU A 141 10.06 6.49 12.24
CA LEU A 141 10.57 5.34 12.99
C LEU A 141 11.36 4.36 12.09
N GLY A 142 11.40 4.61 10.78
CA GLY A 142 12.04 3.74 9.83
C GLY A 142 11.38 2.36 9.74
N LEU A 143 10.09 2.26 10.04
CA LEU A 143 9.35 1.00 9.87
C LEU A 143 9.29 0.59 8.40
N THR A 144 9.17 1.56 7.52
CA THR A 144 9.05 1.37 6.07
C THR A 144 9.61 2.57 5.31
N LYS A 145 9.86 2.38 4.02
CA LYS A 145 10.07 3.46 3.03
C LYS A 145 9.07 3.37 1.87
N TYR A 146 7.92 2.73 2.08
CA TYR A 146 6.88 2.59 1.08
C TYR A 146 5.53 3.02 1.65
N VAL A 147 4.91 4.02 1.03
CA VAL A 147 3.57 4.51 1.41
C VAL A 147 2.56 3.99 0.41
N ALA A 148 1.75 3.03 0.84
CA ALA A 148 0.65 2.47 0.06
C ALA A 148 -0.53 3.46 0.02
N HIS A 149 -1.23 3.52 -1.10
CA HIS A 149 -2.44 4.35 -1.33
C HIS A 149 -2.54 5.59 -0.43
N PRO A 150 -1.64 6.59 -0.60
CA PRO A 150 -1.52 7.75 0.30
C PRO A 150 -2.77 8.62 0.39
N ASP A 151 -3.73 8.39 -0.47
CA ASP A 151 -5.01 9.09 -0.64
C ASP A 151 -6.24 8.23 -0.33
N TYR A 152 -6.06 7.06 0.30
CA TYR A 152 -7.14 6.13 0.67
C TYR A 152 -8.27 6.79 1.46
N PHE A 153 -7.97 7.79 2.30
CA PHE A 153 -8.97 8.54 3.06
C PHE A 153 -10.06 9.18 2.18
N MET A 154 -9.82 9.37 0.88
CA MET A 154 -10.80 9.94 -0.04
C MET A 154 -12.00 9.02 -0.30
N LEU A 155 -11.93 7.73 0.02
CA LEU A 155 -13.10 6.84 0.00
C LEU A 155 -14.21 7.31 0.95
N GLY A 156 -13.84 7.77 2.14
CA GLY A 156 -14.76 8.26 3.16
C GLY A 156 -15.18 9.72 3.00
N ARG A 157 -14.73 10.41 1.95
CA ARG A 157 -15.01 11.83 1.72
C ARG A 157 -15.81 12.09 0.45
N ARG A 158 -16.30 13.31 0.33
CA ARG A 158 -17.00 13.80 -0.88
C ARG A 158 -16.49 15.16 -1.36
N GLU A 159 -15.38 15.60 -0.79
CA GLU A 159 -14.77 16.90 -1.06
C GLU A 159 -13.28 16.88 -0.71
N TRP A 160 -12.46 17.54 -1.54
CA TRP A 160 -11.06 17.81 -1.21
C TRP A 160 -10.99 19.12 -0.41
N THR A 161 -10.85 19.03 0.90
CA THR A 161 -10.82 20.17 1.81
C THR A 161 -9.39 20.71 2.03
N PRO A 162 -9.23 21.91 2.64
CA PRO A 162 -7.90 22.38 3.08
C PRO A 162 -7.16 21.40 4.00
N ALA A 163 -7.87 20.58 4.78
CA ALA A 163 -7.25 19.54 5.59
C ALA A 163 -6.68 18.39 4.72
N CYS A 164 -7.35 18.02 3.63
CA CYS A 164 -6.81 17.06 2.66
C CYS A 164 -5.52 17.60 2.01
N ASP A 165 -5.53 18.90 1.66
CA ASP A 165 -4.34 19.57 1.12
C ASP A 165 -3.18 19.60 2.11
N GLN A 166 -3.46 19.86 3.39
CA GLN A 166 -2.47 19.79 4.46
C GLN A 166 -1.95 18.37 4.69
N ALA A 167 -2.83 17.38 4.70
CA ALA A 167 -2.46 15.98 4.85
C ALA A 167 -1.57 15.50 3.69
N ALA A 168 -1.94 15.84 2.45
CA ALA A 168 -1.11 15.54 1.27
C ALA A 168 0.29 16.15 1.39
N LYS A 169 0.41 17.42 1.83
CA LYS A 169 1.71 18.05 2.08
C LYS A 169 2.53 17.31 3.14
N VAL A 170 1.92 16.94 4.26
CA VAL A 170 2.60 16.17 5.33
C VAL A 170 3.14 14.86 4.78
N ILE A 171 2.32 14.09 4.04
CA ILE A 171 2.72 12.79 3.48
C ILE A 171 3.86 12.97 2.47
N VAL A 172 3.73 13.91 1.54
CA VAL A 172 4.73 14.15 0.47
C VAL A 172 6.05 14.63 1.04
N GLU A 173 6.04 15.55 2.01
CA GLU A 173 7.26 16.03 2.67
C GLU A 173 7.89 14.95 3.55
N ALA A 174 7.10 14.13 4.25
CA ALA A 174 7.60 12.98 4.99
C ALA A 174 8.26 11.95 4.04
N ALA A 175 7.62 11.63 2.91
CA ALA A 175 8.19 10.72 1.91
C ALA A 175 9.54 11.23 1.39
N LYS A 176 9.64 12.52 1.07
CA LYS A 176 10.90 13.17 0.68
C LYS A 176 11.95 13.10 1.79
N LYS A 177 11.59 13.49 3.01
CA LYS A 177 12.50 13.55 4.17
C LYS A 177 13.11 12.19 4.51
N TYR A 178 12.32 11.13 4.41
CA TYR A 178 12.73 9.79 4.79
C TYR A 178 13.10 8.90 3.59
N ASN A 179 13.22 9.48 2.39
CA ASN A 179 13.53 8.78 1.14
C ASN A 179 12.57 7.60 0.89
N ALA A 180 11.29 7.84 1.09
CA ALA A 180 10.23 6.87 0.85
C ALA A 180 9.59 7.08 -0.52
N VAL A 181 9.03 5.99 -1.08
CA VAL A 181 8.26 6.00 -2.33
C VAL A 181 6.77 6.15 -2.01
N LEU A 182 6.06 6.89 -2.86
CA LEU A 182 4.60 7.03 -2.81
C LEU A 182 3.96 6.14 -3.88
N GLU A 183 3.00 5.35 -3.47
CA GLU A 183 2.30 4.45 -4.38
C GLU A 183 1.25 5.18 -5.22
N ILE A 184 1.25 4.88 -6.51
CA ILE A 184 0.09 5.05 -7.39
C ILE A 184 -0.66 3.72 -7.33
N ASN A 185 -1.69 3.64 -6.51
CA ASN A 185 -2.42 2.40 -6.29
C ASN A 185 -3.38 2.10 -7.44
N LEU A 186 -3.23 0.92 -8.04
CA LEU A 186 -4.05 0.49 -9.18
C LEU A 186 -5.40 -0.12 -8.75
N ASN A 187 -5.50 -0.59 -7.50
CA ASN A 187 -6.70 -1.25 -6.99
C ASN A 187 -7.83 -0.25 -6.68
N GLY A 188 -7.50 1.02 -6.47
CA GLY A 188 -8.50 2.07 -6.29
C GLY A 188 -9.50 2.20 -7.44
N LEU A 189 -9.10 1.78 -8.65
CA LEU A 189 -9.98 1.75 -9.82
C LEU A 189 -11.19 0.84 -9.64
N ARG A 190 -11.15 -0.16 -8.76
CA ARG A 190 -12.27 -1.09 -8.48
C ARG A 190 -13.52 -0.41 -7.96
N TYR A 191 -13.36 0.72 -7.27
CA TYR A 191 -14.48 1.50 -6.72
C TYR A 191 -15.19 2.34 -7.77
N GLY A 192 -14.61 2.47 -8.98
CA GLY A 192 -15.13 3.34 -10.02
C GLY A 192 -15.06 4.82 -9.66
N LYS A 193 -15.76 5.65 -10.43
CA LYS A 193 -15.87 7.07 -10.13
C LYS A 193 -16.95 7.32 -9.08
N LEU A 194 -16.61 8.07 -8.05
CA LEU A 194 -17.50 8.52 -6.99
C LEU A 194 -17.93 9.98 -7.24
N TYR A 195 -19.05 10.37 -6.64
CA TYR A 195 -19.53 11.76 -6.68
C TYR A 195 -18.83 12.56 -5.58
N TYR A 196 -18.11 13.59 -6.00
CA TYR A 196 -17.53 14.63 -5.16
C TYR A 196 -18.24 15.97 -5.42
N ASN A 197 -18.07 16.95 -4.56
CA ASN A 197 -18.67 18.27 -4.74
C ASN A 197 -18.22 18.96 -6.04
N GLU A 198 -16.98 18.66 -6.47
CA GLU A 198 -16.36 19.18 -7.71
C GLU A 198 -16.72 18.36 -8.96
N GLY A 199 -17.40 17.23 -8.80
CA GLY A 199 -17.77 16.33 -9.90
C GLY A 199 -17.42 14.87 -9.65
N MET A 200 -17.43 14.07 -10.70
CA MET A 200 -17.10 12.65 -10.60
C MET A 200 -15.59 12.43 -10.70
N SER A 201 -14.99 11.77 -9.71
CA SER A 201 -13.59 11.39 -9.68
C SER A 201 -13.39 10.02 -9.07
N TYR A 202 -12.19 9.45 -9.23
CA TYR A 202 -11.76 8.29 -8.44
C TYR A 202 -11.34 8.75 -7.04
N ALA A 203 -11.55 7.90 -6.03
CA ALA A 203 -11.10 8.18 -4.67
C ALA A 203 -9.56 8.13 -4.60
N TYR A 204 -8.98 7.10 -5.20
CA TYR A 204 -7.56 6.96 -5.38
C TYR A 204 -7.23 6.15 -6.65
N PRO A 205 -6.16 6.51 -7.42
CA PRO A 205 -5.35 7.69 -7.15
C PRO A 205 -6.16 8.98 -7.33
N HIS A 206 -6.02 9.92 -6.38
CA HIS A 206 -6.69 11.22 -6.42
C HIS A 206 -5.75 12.29 -6.95
N PRO A 207 -6.06 13.02 -8.05
CA PRO A 207 -5.12 13.91 -8.73
C PRO A 207 -4.58 15.03 -7.83
N GLU A 208 -5.36 15.51 -6.85
CA GLU A 208 -4.96 16.61 -5.98
C GLU A 208 -3.74 16.25 -5.11
N LEU A 209 -3.62 15.01 -4.62
CA LEU A 209 -2.44 14.58 -3.86
C LEU A 209 -1.17 14.70 -4.70
N PHE A 210 -1.23 14.25 -5.95
CA PHE A 210 -0.06 14.21 -6.84
C PHE A 210 0.41 15.60 -7.28
N LYS A 211 -0.41 16.65 -7.14
CA LYS A 211 0.01 18.04 -7.39
C LYS A 211 1.10 18.53 -6.44
N HIS A 212 1.20 17.94 -5.25
CA HIS A 212 2.19 18.30 -4.24
C HIS A 212 3.58 17.68 -4.48
N LEU A 213 3.69 16.66 -5.35
CA LEU A 213 4.96 15.99 -5.63
C LEU A 213 5.92 16.94 -6.35
N THR A 214 7.19 16.83 -5.98
CA THR A 214 8.33 17.49 -6.62
C THR A 214 9.24 16.46 -7.30
N GLN A 215 10.29 16.91 -7.97
CA GLN A 215 11.28 16.01 -8.58
C GLN A 215 12.13 15.22 -7.55
N GLU A 216 11.98 15.52 -6.26
CA GLU A 216 12.64 14.80 -5.17
C GLU A 216 11.79 13.63 -4.64
N ASN A 217 10.52 13.57 -5.01
CA ASN A 217 9.61 12.48 -4.63
C ASN A 217 9.64 11.39 -5.68
N LYS A 218 9.82 10.15 -5.25
CA LYS A 218 9.67 8.98 -6.11
C LYS A 218 8.28 8.37 -5.97
N VAL A 219 7.76 7.86 -7.09
CA VAL A 219 6.51 7.10 -7.13
C VAL A 219 6.73 5.71 -7.69
N CYS A 220 5.84 4.78 -7.40
CA CYS A 220 5.76 3.48 -8.05
C CYS A 220 4.29 3.06 -8.21
N PHE A 221 4.04 2.07 -9.06
CA PHE A 221 2.72 1.44 -9.13
C PHE A 221 2.63 0.31 -8.12
N GLY A 222 1.54 0.29 -7.35
CA GLY A 222 1.15 -0.85 -6.53
C GLY A 222 -0.11 -1.49 -7.08
N TYR A 223 -0.04 -2.78 -7.36
CA TYR A 223 -1.22 -3.50 -7.84
C TYR A 223 -2.25 -3.73 -6.74
N ASP A 224 -1.79 -3.79 -5.48
CA ASP A 224 -2.65 -4.08 -4.33
C ASP A 224 -3.55 -5.28 -4.67
N ALA A 225 -2.87 -6.33 -5.14
CA ALA A 225 -3.49 -7.41 -5.85
C ALA A 225 -4.24 -8.34 -4.89
N HIS A 226 -5.57 -8.41 -5.03
CA HIS A 226 -6.45 -9.31 -4.30
C HIS A 226 -6.98 -10.47 -5.18
N HIS A 227 -6.47 -10.57 -6.39
CA HIS A 227 -6.71 -11.68 -7.33
C HIS A 227 -5.45 -11.85 -8.20
N PRO A 228 -4.95 -13.09 -8.44
CA PRO A 228 -3.73 -13.29 -9.21
C PRO A 228 -3.76 -12.65 -10.61
N ALA A 229 -4.92 -12.70 -11.29
CA ALA A 229 -5.09 -12.10 -12.61
C ALA A 229 -4.89 -10.59 -12.65
N THR A 230 -5.00 -9.89 -11.52
CA THR A 230 -4.78 -8.42 -11.46
C THR A 230 -3.36 -8.06 -11.87
N LEU A 231 -2.38 -8.93 -11.60
CA LEU A 231 -0.97 -8.71 -11.97
C LEU A 231 -0.74 -8.68 -13.50
N LEU A 232 -1.72 -9.15 -14.27
CA LEU A 232 -1.69 -9.15 -15.75
C LEU A 232 -2.41 -7.93 -16.35
N GLU A 233 -3.04 -7.08 -15.54
CA GLU A 233 -3.88 -5.96 -16.00
C GLU A 233 -3.07 -4.66 -16.19
N GLU A 234 -2.14 -4.67 -17.16
CA GLU A 234 -1.26 -3.51 -17.45
C GLU A 234 -2.03 -2.23 -17.85
N ASN A 235 -3.25 -2.35 -18.38
CA ASN A 235 -4.07 -1.21 -18.77
C ASN A 235 -4.46 -0.30 -17.60
N ARG A 236 -4.46 -0.78 -16.36
CA ARG A 236 -4.72 0.02 -15.16
C ARG A 236 -3.69 1.14 -14.99
N ILE A 237 -2.43 0.89 -15.35
CA ILE A 237 -1.36 1.89 -15.29
C ILE A 237 -1.71 3.12 -16.15
N ALA A 238 -2.12 2.87 -17.40
CA ALA A 238 -2.48 3.97 -18.31
C ALA A 238 -3.67 4.79 -17.78
N ILE A 239 -4.67 4.11 -17.19
CA ILE A 239 -5.84 4.77 -16.60
C ILE A 239 -5.42 5.65 -15.40
N CYS A 240 -4.56 5.15 -14.51
CA CYS A 240 -4.10 5.92 -13.35
C CYS A 240 -3.27 7.14 -13.78
N LEU A 241 -2.40 7.00 -14.78
CA LEU A 241 -1.66 8.13 -15.33
C LEU A 241 -2.57 9.18 -15.97
N ASP A 242 -3.63 8.76 -16.67
CA ASP A 242 -4.64 9.68 -17.22
C ASP A 242 -5.42 10.42 -16.13
N ILE A 243 -5.68 9.78 -14.98
CA ILE A 243 -6.31 10.43 -13.81
C ILE A 243 -5.38 11.49 -13.21
N ILE A 244 -4.11 11.15 -13.01
CA ILE A 244 -3.13 12.02 -12.36
C ILE A 244 -2.75 13.20 -13.25
N GLN A 245 -2.69 13.02 -14.58
CA GLN A 245 -2.37 14.04 -15.58
C GLN A 245 -1.02 14.74 -15.33
N ARG A 246 0.01 13.96 -14.93
CA ARG A 246 1.39 14.42 -14.74
C ARG A 246 2.36 13.56 -15.54
N ASP A 247 3.19 14.20 -16.36
CA ASP A 247 4.23 13.60 -17.20
C ASP A 247 5.65 13.75 -16.63
N ASP A 248 5.77 14.49 -15.52
CA ASP A 248 7.02 14.80 -14.85
C ASP A 248 7.27 13.97 -13.58
N LEU A 249 6.52 12.89 -13.36
CA LEU A 249 6.69 12.01 -12.21
C LEU A 249 8.02 11.26 -12.26
N VAL A 250 8.71 11.18 -11.13
CA VAL A 250 9.94 10.42 -10.97
C VAL A 250 9.62 9.02 -10.45
N PHE A 251 9.82 8.01 -11.29
CA PHE A 251 9.53 6.63 -10.92
C PHE A 251 10.72 5.96 -10.23
N LEU A 252 10.43 5.16 -9.21
CA LEU A 252 11.40 4.25 -8.59
C LEU A 252 11.76 3.15 -9.61
N GLU A 253 13.02 3.06 -9.99
CA GLU A 253 13.48 2.08 -10.99
C GLU A 253 13.79 0.72 -10.36
N ASP A 254 14.39 0.72 -9.19
CA ASP A 254 14.78 -0.47 -8.46
C ASP A 254 14.16 -0.48 -7.05
N ILE A 255 13.36 -1.50 -6.76
CA ILE A 255 12.69 -1.64 -5.47
C ILE A 255 13.70 -1.77 -4.32
N HIS A 256 14.90 -2.27 -4.57
CA HIS A 256 15.94 -2.42 -3.54
C HIS A 256 16.47 -1.09 -2.98
N GLU A 257 16.20 0.04 -3.63
CA GLU A 257 16.56 1.35 -3.10
C GLU A 257 15.82 1.70 -1.79
N ILE A 258 14.70 1.02 -1.53
CA ILE A 258 13.82 1.33 -0.39
C ILE A 258 13.63 0.17 0.60
N LEU A 259 14.17 -1.01 0.33
CA LEU A 259 14.16 -2.18 1.21
C LEU A 259 15.10 -2.03 2.41
#